data_ab52e1372425db732b458f855e5b14b1
#
_entry.id   ab52e1372425db732b458f855e5b14b1
#
_cell.length_a   1.000
_cell.length_b   1.000
_cell.length_c   1.000
_cell.angle_alpha   90.00
_cell.angle_beta   90.00
_cell.angle_gamma   90.00
#
_symmetry.space_group_name_H-M   'P 1'
#
loop_
_entity.id
_entity.type
_entity.pdbx_description
1 polymer ?
#
loop_
_entity_poly.entity_id
_entity_poly.type
_entity_poly.pdbx_seq_one_letter_code
_entity_poly.pdbx_strand_id
1 'polypeptide(L)'
;MYMADQFTAALDDVEESHARYAEQLGFVEGRTPFAAESLPDTRIAVRVNDDLLQEVASHILTRAGHVSVIDKRGAGKTHFRELVYDALSEGPRSDEFAIARIREVESITTRRLYTRLLDELSQYDALDVPETYPRATDEVRQVVEGVSEQLEEADLTCIVQVDQLEDAARNTRTFEQLLAGLQSIGDLGETGPAFILFLFGTPEAADRIDELRQTLSSRLVAKNRSLERFGFAETEELIARWLAWARDEEYEEGYLSDPYTAPAIRTIVERSDGTPRSVRQQCYHAYRAGARQFADDEGIEISDETIETYA
;
A
#
# COMPACT_ATOMS: atom_id res chain seq x y z
N MET A 1 42.11 20.92 -9.83
CA MET A 1 40.92 20.08 -10.01
C MET A 1 39.82 20.71 -9.20
N TYR A 2 38.74 21.17 -9.84
CA TYR A 2 37.65 21.84 -9.16
C TYR A 2 36.81 20.77 -8.39
N MET A 3 36.20 21.14 -7.28
CA MET A 3 35.37 20.24 -6.45
C MET A 3 34.25 19.59 -7.27
N ALA A 4 33.74 20.27 -8.29
CA ALA A 4 32.76 19.72 -9.25
C ALA A 4 33.34 18.55 -10.08
N ASP A 5 34.61 18.63 -10.50
CA ASP A 5 35.26 17.58 -11.28
C ASP A 5 35.45 16.30 -10.43
N GLN A 6 35.80 16.50 -9.13
CA GLN A 6 35.93 15.37 -8.20
C GLN A 6 34.62 14.68 -7.93
N PHE A 7 33.52 15.44 -7.81
CA PHE A 7 32.18 14.85 -7.61
C PHE A 7 31.70 14.09 -8.85
N THR A 8 31.94 14.63 -10.04
CA THR A 8 31.62 13.95 -11.30
C THR A 8 32.39 12.63 -11.44
N ALA A 9 33.70 12.65 -11.19
CA ALA A 9 34.51 11.43 -11.23
C ALA A 9 34.03 10.39 -10.21
N ALA A 10 33.64 10.81 -9.01
CA ALA A 10 33.09 9.91 -7.99
C ALA A 10 31.71 9.32 -8.39
N LEU A 11 30.90 10.08 -9.14
CA LEU A 11 29.64 9.57 -9.70
C LEU A 11 29.91 8.49 -10.76
N ASP A 12 30.83 8.78 -11.67
CA ASP A 12 31.21 7.84 -12.75
C ASP A 12 31.77 6.53 -12.16
N ASP A 13 32.66 6.62 -11.16
CA ASP A 13 33.24 5.45 -10.48
C ASP A 13 32.17 4.60 -9.77
N VAL A 14 31.21 5.24 -9.09
CA VAL A 14 30.10 4.54 -8.42
C VAL A 14 29.18 3.90 -9.44
N GLU A 15 28.82 4.58 -10.52
CA GLU A 15 27.97 4.05 -11.58
C GLU A 15 28.62 2.83 -12.24
N GLU A 16 29.93 2.92 -12.60
CA GLU A 16 30.66 1.82 -13.21
C GLU A 16 30.73 0.61 -12.26
N SER A 17 31.06 0.82 -10.98
CA SER A 17 31.13 -0.29 -10.01
C SER A 17 29.79 -0.98 -9.80
N HIS A 18 28.69 -0.21 -9.73
CA HIS A 18 27.35 -0.75 -9.62
C HIS A 18 26.93 -1.53 -10.87
N ALA A 19 27.25 -1.01 -12.06
CA ALA A 19 26.93 -1.68 -13.33
C ALA A 19 27.69 -3.01 -13.43
N ARG A 20 28.99 -3.04 -13.13
CA ARG A 20 29.79 -4.28 -13.13
C ARG A 20 29.31 -5.29 -12.10
N TYR A 21 28.91 -4.85 -10.92
CA TYR A 21 28.36 -5.73 -9.89
C TYR A 21 27.00 -6.31 -10.31
N ALA A 22 26.13 -5.49 -10.89
CA ALA A 22 24.83 -5.93 -11.43
C ALA A 22 25.01 -6.96 -12.56
N GLU A 23 25.95 -6.73 -13.49
CA GLU A 23 26.29 -7.67 -14.56
C GLU A 23 26.81 -9.00 -13.99
N GLN A 24 27.70 -8.96 -12.99
CA GLN A 24 28.21 -10.17 -12.31
C GLN A 24 27.12 -10.98 -11.63
N LEU A 25 26.06 -10.31 -11.13
CA LEU A 25 24.89 -10.94 -10.52
C LEU A 25 23.82 -11.39 -11.53
N GLY A 26 24.05 -11.15 -12.83
CA GLY A 26 23.13 -11.50 -13.92
C GLY A 26 21.88 -10.62 -14.01
N PHE A 27 21.94 -9.37 -13.51
CA PHE A 27 20.80 -8.45 -13.57
C PHE A 27 20.63 -7.85 -14.96
N VAL A 28 19.39 -7.70 -15.38
CA VAL A 28 19.04 -7.01 -16.62
C VAL A 28 19.35 -5.52 -16.50
N GLU A 29 19.85 -4.93 -17.55
CA GLU A 29 20.16 -3.49 -17.61
C GLU A 29 18.97 -2.63 -17.17
N GLY A 30 19.21 -1.66 -16.30
CA GLY A 30 18.20 -0.77 -15.75
C GLY A 30 17.38 -1.35 -14.59
N ARG A 31 17.58 -2.61 -14.20
CA ARG A 31 16.90 -3.22 -13.05
C ARG A 31 17.83 -3.27 -11.84
N THR A 32 17.66 -2.30 -10.95
CA THR A 32 18.38 -2.30 -9.66
C THR A 32 17.43 -2.80 -8.57
N PRO A 33 17.73 -3.94 -7.91
CA PRO A 33 16.86 -4.48 -6.87
C PRO A 33 16.75 -3.49 -5.69
N PHE A 34 15.57 -3.42 -5.09
CA PHE A 34 15.24 -2.61 -3.91
C PHE A 34 15.32 -1.08 -4.08
N ALA A 35 15.73 -0.55 -5.23
CA ALA A 35 15.90 0.89 -5.44
C ALA A 35 14.56 1.64 -5.52
N ALA A 36 13.55 1.04 -6.13
CA ALA A 36 12.23 1.66 -6.30
C ALA A 36 11.48 1.79 -4.97
N GLU A 37 10.83 2.93 -4.73
CA GLU A 37 9.99 3.13 -3.53
C GLU A 37 8.69 2.33 -3.55
N SER A 38 8.13 2.11 -4.73
CA SER A 38 6.98 1.24 -4.99
C SER A 38 7.44 -0.05 -5.66
N LEU A 39 6.64 -1.10 -5.53
CA LEU A 39 6.91 -2.36 -6.22
C LEU A 39 6.82 -2.13 -7.73
N PRO A 40 7.88 -2.42 -8.50
CA PRO A 40 7.86 -2.29 -9.95
C PRO A 40 7.01 -3.38 -10.62
N ASP A 41 6.71 -4.46 -9.89
CA ASP A 41 5.91 -5.59 -10.34
C ASP A 41 5.19 -6.21 -9.15
N THR A 42 3.91 -6.55 -9.30
CA THR A 42 3.11 -7.17 -8.23
C THR A 42 3.62 -8.56 -7.83
N ARG A 43 4.34 -9.26 -8.74
CA ARG A 43 4.96 -10.56 -8.45
C ARG A 43 6.05 -10.52 -7.38
N ILE A 44 6.62 -9.34 -7.10
CA ILE A 44 7.62 -9.15 -6.05
C ILE A 44 6.99 -9.12 -4.65
N ALA A 45 5.69 -8.95 -4.56
CA ALA A 45 5.01 -8.84 -3.29
C ALA A 45 5.11 -10.12 -2.46
N VAL A 46 5.55 -9.99 -1.22
CA VAL A 46 5.53 -11.07 -0.22
C VAL A 46 4.14 -11.11 0.39
N ARG A 47 3.55 -12.30 0.44
CA ARG A 47 2.24 -12.51 1.04
C ARG A 47 2.38 -12.62 2.55
N VAL A 48 1.77 -11.68 3.23
CA VAL A 48 1.60 -11.65 4.68
C VAL A 48 0.17 -11.16 4.97
N ASN A 49 -0.28 -11.33 6.19
CA ASN A 49 -1.60 -10.89 6.65
C ASN A 49 -2.78 -11.75 6.18
N ASP A 50 -2.60 -13.05 6.01
CA ASP A 50 -3.67 -13.96 5.58
C ASP A 50 -4.86 -13.93 6.55
N ASP A 51 -4.61 -13.88 7.87
CA ASP A 51 -5.66 -13.76 8.89
C ASP A 51 -6.45 -12.45 8.75
N LEU A 52 -5.77 -11.34 8.47
CA LEU A 52 -6.43 -10.04 8.25
C LEU A 52 -7.23 -10.05 6.95
N LEU A 53 -6.71 -10.68 5.89
CA LEU A 53 -7.44 -10.85 4.63
C LEU A 53 -8.73 -11.65 4.82
N GLN A 54 -8.68 -12.74 5.58
CA GLN A 54 -9.86 -13.56 5.89
C GLN A 54 -10.88 -12.75 6.72
N GLU A 55 -10.43 -12.00 7.72
CA GLU A 55 -11.29 -11.14 8.53
C GLU A 55 -11.96 -10.07 7.67
N VAL A 56 -11.21 -9.36 6.84
CA VAL A 56 -11.72 -8.34 5.91
C VAL A 56 -12.72 -8.95 4.93
N ALA A 57 -12.38 -10.08 4.30
CA ALA A 57 -13.28 -10.78 3.39
C ALA A 57 -14.59 -11.20 4.06
N SER A 58 -14.53 -11.72 5.29
CA SER A 58 -15.71 -12.07 6.06
C SER A 58 -16.61 -10.86 6.32
N HIS A 59 -16.03 -9.70 6.69
CA HIS A 59 -16.81 -8.48 6.93
C HIS A 59 -17.44 -7.91 5.66
N ILE A 60 -16.73 -7.95 4.53
CA ILE A 60 -17.26 -7.53 3.23
C ILE A 60 -18.45 -8.42 2.84
N LEU A 61 -18.30 -9.74 2.92
CA LEU A 61 -19.33 -10.69 2.54
C LEU A 61 -20.57 -10.64 3.43
N THR A 62 -20.38 -10.42 4.72
CA THR A 62 -21.50 -10.35 5.68
C THR A 62 -22.12 -8.97 5.81
N ARG A 63 -21.52 -7.96 5.14
CA ARG A 63 -21.90 -6.54 5.27
C ARG A 63 -21.98 -6.11 6.76
N ALA A 64 -21.06 -6.63 7.60
CA ALA A 64 -21.12 -6.50 9.06
C ALA A 64 -20.51 -5.18 9.60
N GLY A 65 -20.44 -4.16 8.79
CA GLY A 65 -19.92 -2.85 9.14
C GLY A 65 -18.81 -2.38 8.19
N HIS A 66 -17.92 -1.52 8.69
CA HIS A 66 -16.84 -0.93 7.92
C HIS A 66 -15.49 -1.48 8.35
N VAL A 67 -14.49 -1.40 7.48
CA VAL A 67 -13.14 -1.92 7.75
C VAL A 67 -12.15 -0.79 7.90
N SER A 68 -11.21 -0.90 8.83
CA SER A 68 -10.06 0.00 8.89
C SER A 68 -8.76 -0.79 9.06
N VAL A 69 -7.73 -0.39 8.31
CA VAL A 69 -6.37 -0.92 8.43
C VAL A 69 -5.47 0.21 8.92
N ILE A 70 -5.11 0.13 10.20
CA ILE A 70 -4.40 1.18 10.91
C ILE A 70 -3.00 0.70 11.23
N ASP A 71 -1.99 1.40 10.67
CA ASP A 71 -0.60 1.11 10.97
C ASP A 71 0.30 2.31 10.63
N LYS A 72 1.53 2.30 11.12
CA LYS A 72 2.54 3.32 10.81
C LYS A 72 2.81 3.43 9.30
N ARG A 73 3.43 4.51 8.89
CA ARG A 73 3.84 4.69 7.49
C ARG A 73 4.86 3.62 7.09
N GLY A 74 4.74 3.13 5.86
CA GLY A 74 5.61 2.09 5.33
C GLY A 74 5.26 0.66 5.73
N ALA A 75 4.18 0.44 6.50
CA ALA A 75 3.74 -0.88 6.94
C ALA A 75 3.14 -1.77 5.84
N GLY A 76 2.90 -1.23 4.62
CA GLY A 76 2.33 -2.01 3.53
C GLY A 76 0.83 -1.77 3.30
N LYS A 77 0.19 -0.81 3.99
CA LYS A 77 -1.25 -0.50 3.85
C LYS A 77 -1.70 -0.31 2.40
N THR A 78 -0.93 0.47 1.63
CA THR A 78 -1.25 0.73 0.21
C THR A 78 -1.19 -0.55 -0.61
N HIS A 79 -0.21 -1.43 -0.34
CA HIS A 79 -0.14 -2.72 -1.01
C HIS A 79 -1.32 -3.62 -0.64
N PHE A 80 -1.67 -3.70 0.65
CA PHE A 80 -2.85 -4.44 1.11
C PHE A 80 -4.13 -3.92 0.45
N ARG A 81 -4.27 -2.59 0.32
CA ARG A 81 -5.39 -1.95 -0.37
C ARG A 81 -5.46 -2.35 -1.85
N GLU A 82 -4.33 -2.30 -2.59
CA GLU A 82 -4.29 -2.68 -4.00
C GLU A 82 -4.60 -4.17 -4.16
N LEU A 83 -4.09 -5.05 -3.30
CA LEU A 83 -4.40 -6.48 -3.34
C LEU A 83 -5.91 -6.73 -3.20
N VAL A 84 -6.57 -6.06 -2.26
CA VAL A 84 -8.03 -6.16 -2.10
C VAL A 84 -8.76 -5.56 -3.31
N TYR A 85 -8.25 -4.44 -3.86
CA TYR A 85 -8.80 -3.84 -5.07
C TYR A 85 -8.75 -4.82 -6.25
N ASP A 86 -7.58 -5.37 -6.57
CA ASP A 86 -7.41 -6.31 -7.69
C ASP A 86 -8.30 -7.54 -7.53
N ALA A 87 -8.39 -8.09 -6.30
CA ALA A 87 -9.22 -9.24 -6.00
C ALA A 87 -10.72 -9.00 -6.22
N LEU A 88 -11.20 -7.78 -5.92
CA LEU A 88 -12.62 -7.42 -6.05
C LEU A 88 -12.97 -6.85 -7.42
N SER A 89 -12.02 -6.25 -8.16
CA SER A 89 -12.27 -5.67 -9.50
C SER A 89 -12.01 -6.63 -10.64
N GLU A 90 -11.05 -7.57 -10.48
CA GLU A 90 -10.61 -8.48 -11.54
C GLU A 90 -10.82 -9.96 -11.16
N GLY A 91 -11.17 -10.23 -9.92
CA GLY A 91 -11.42 -11.58 -9.41
C GLY A 91 -12.71 -12.22 -9.93
N PRO A 92 -12.94 -13.50 -9.64
CA PRO A 92 -14.10 -14.27 -10.13
C PRO A 92 -15.45 -13.78 -9.59
N ARG A 93 -15.46 -12.85 -8.64
CA ARG A 93 -16.65 -12.23 -8.04
C ARG A 93 -16.72 -10.72 -8.28
N SER A 94 -16.01 -10.20 -9.27
CA SER A 94 -15.96 -8.76 -9.56
C SER A 94 -17.33 -8.16 -9.95
N ASP A 95 -18.25 -8.98 -10.42
CA ASP A 95 -19.62 -8.61 -10.74
C ASP A 95 -20.51 -8.34 -9.51
N GLU A 96 -20.04 -8.69 -8.30
CA GLU A 96 -20.76 -8.42 -7.04
C GLU A 96 -20.35 -7.10 -6.39
N PHE A 97 -19.30 -6.44 -6.91
CA PHE A 97 -18.70 -5.27 -6.24
C PHE A 97 -18.54 -4.06 -7.17
N ALA A 98 -18.85 -2.89 -6.62
CA ALA A 98 -18.40 -1.60 -7.14
C ALA A 98 -17.31 -1.04 -6.21
N ILE A 99 -16.24 -0.45 -6.76
CA ILE A 99 -15.14 0.06 -5.94
C ILE A 99 -14.91 1.53 -6.26
N ALA A 100 -14.97 2.37 -5.22
CA ALA A 100 -14.68 3.79 -5.32
C ALA A 100 -13.40 4.11 -4.52
N ARG A 101 -12.38 4.69 -5.19
CA ARG A 101 -11.09 5.02 -4.58
C ARG A 101 -10.96 6.51 -4.32
N ILE A 102 -11.16 6.92 -3.09
CA ILE A 102 -11.04 8.32 -2.66
C ILE A 102 -9.59 8.63 -2.32
N ARG A 103 -8.94 9.40 -3.18
CA ARG A 103 -7.54 9.84 -3.03
C ARG A 103 -7.48 11.32 -2.66
N GLU A 104 -6.29 11.81 -2.24
CA GLU A 104 -6.03 13.23 -1.95
C GLU A 104 -7.03 13.85 -0.94
N VAL A 105 -7.12 13.25 0.22
CA VAL A 105 -8.06 13.66 1.27
C VAL A 105 -7.61 14.91 2.06
N GLU A 106 -6.40 15.40 1.86
CA GLU A 106 -5.77 16.50 2.63
C GLU A 106 -6.62 17.77 2.71
N SER A 107 -7.35 18.09 1.63
CA SER A 107 -8.21 19.30 1.54
C SER A 107 -9.63 18.99 1.10
N ILE A 108 -10.11 17.77 1.38
CA ILE A 108 -11.43 17.33 0.93
C ILE A 108 -12.55 17.95 1.77
N THR A 109 -13.58 18.47 1.11
CA THR A 109 -14.83 18.88 1.74
C THR A 109 -15.86 17.76 1.59
N THR A 110 -16.92 17.76 2.42
CA THR A 110 -18.00 16.77 2.31
C THR A 110 -18.60 16.71 0.91
N ARG A 111 -18.84 17.87 0.27
CA ARG A 111 -19.34 17.92 -1.11
C ARG A 111 -18.34 17.26 -2.09
N ARG A 112 -17.05 17.56 -1.95
CA ARG A 112 -16.02 16.99 -2.82
C ARG A 112 -15.86 15.48 -2.62
N LEU A 113 -16.07 15.01 -1.40
CA LEU A 113 -16.12 13.57 -1.11
C LEU A 113 -17.26 12.89 -1.89
N TYR A 114 -18.46 13.44 -1.82
CA TYR A 114 -19.61 12.90 -2.54
C TYR A 114 -19.43 12.92 -4.07
N THR A 115 -18.93 14.03 -4.62
CA THR A 115 -18.70 14.11 -6.08
C THR A 115 -17.62 13.13 -6.54
N ARG A 116 -16.53 12.94 -5.79
CA ARG A 116 -15.52 11.94 -6.11
C ARG A 116 -16.05 10.51 -6.02
N LEU A 117 -16.89 10.23 -5.02
CA LEU A 117 -17.57 8.94 -4.93
C LEU A 117 -18.40 8.67 -6.18
N LEU A 118 -19.20 9.65 -6.60
CA LEU A 118 -20.04 9.56 -7.80
C LEU A 118 -19.20 9.44 -9.08
N ASP A 119 -18.10 10.20 -9.20
CA ASP A 119 -17.16 10.10 -10.33
C ASP A 119 -16.57 8.69 -10.46
N GLU A 120 -16.17 8.06 -9.33
CA GLU A 120 -15.68 6.69 -9.33
C GLU A 120 -16.77 5.67 -9.65
N LEU A 121 -18.02 5.94 -9.28
CA LEU A 121 -19.16 5.05 -9.55
C LEU A 121 -19.72 5.19 -10.97
N SER A 122 -19.46 6.30 -11.65
CA SER A 122 -19.93 6.53 -13.03
C SER A 122 -19.35 5.56 -14.07
N GLN A 123 -18.31 4.79 -13.72
CA GLN A 123 -17.74 3.76 -14.58
C GLN A 123 -18.54 2.45 -14.62
N TYR A 124 -19.52 2.30 -13.73
CA TYR A 124 -20.33 1.07 -13.64
C TYR A 124 -21.64 1.25 -14.42
N ASP A 125 -21.80 0.50 -15.51
CA ASP A 125 -22.96 0.59 -16.40
C ASP A 125 -24.31 0.29 -15.69
N ALA A 126 -24.27 -0.40 -14.56
CA ALA A 126 -25.45 -0.69 -13.74
C ALA A 126 -25.97 0.51 -12.95
N LEU A 127 -25.22 1.64 -12.92
CA LEU A 127 -25.52 2.80 -12.10
C LEU A 127 -25.78 4.03 -13.01
N ASP A 128 -26.91 4.68 -12.80
CA ASP A 128 -27.25 5.94 -13.50
C ASP A 128 -26.72 7.14 -12.69
N VAL A 129 -25.44 7.48 -12.91
CA VAL A 129 -24.76 8.59 -12.25
C VAL A 129 -24.79 9.82 -13.18
N PRO A 130 -25.32 10.98 -12.73
CA PRO A 130 -25.38 12.18 -13.56
C PRO A 130 -23.99 12.69 -13.98
N GLU A 131 -23.85 13.17 -15.22
CA GLU A 131 -22.60 13.79 -15.72
C GLU A 131 -22.24 15.10 -14.99
N THR A 132 -23.21 15.76 -14.36
CA THR A 132 -23.02 17.04 -13.66
C THR A 132 -23.72 17.02 -12.30
N TYR A 133 -23.09 17.63 -11.31
CA TYR A 133 -23.59 17.61 -9.94
C TYR A 133 -24.11 18.97 -9.48
N PRO A 134 -25.13 18.98 -8.64
CA PRO A 134 -25.65 20.19 -8.00
C PRO A 134 -24.57 20.95 -7.22
N ARG A 135 -24.80 22.25 -7.00
CA ARG A 135 -23.85 23.07 -6.22
C ARG A 135 -23.98 22.87 -4.72
N ALA A 136 -25.19 22.64 -4.21
CA ALA A 136 -25.45 22.45 -2.81
C ALA A 136 -25.03 21.02 -2.34
N THR A 137 -24.41 20.92 -1.18
CA THR A 137 -23.94 19.64 -0.62
C THR A 137 -25.09 18.66 -0.38
N ASP A 138 -26.22 19.16 0.12
CA ASP A 138 -27.40 18.32 0.43
C ASP A 138 -28.03 17.76 -0.86
N GLU A 139 -28.00 18.50 -1.95
CA GLU A 139 -28.50 18.01 -3.24
C GLU A 139 -27.57 16.93 -3.83
N VAL A 140 -26.24 17.09 -3.69
CA VAL A 140 -25.29 16.03 -4.09
C VAL A 140 -25.46 14.79 -3.21
N ARG A 141 -25.73 14.96 -1.91
CA ARG A 141 -26.03 13.84 -1.03
C ARG A 141 -27.27 13.06 -1.51
N GLN A 142 -28.32 13.74 -1.95
CA GLN A 142 -29.51 13.07 -2.52
C GLN A 142 -29.17 12.23 -3.77
N VAL A 143 -28.20 12.69 -4.59
CA VAL A 143 -27.70 11.87 -5.70
C VAL A 143 -27.01 10.59 -5.19
N VAL A 144 -26.19 10.70 -4.13
CA VAL A 144 -25.55 9.52 -3.51
C VAL A 144 -26.60 8.57 -2.90
N GLU A 145 -27.67 9.11 -2.30
CA GLU A 145 -28.80 8.31 -1.79
C GLU A 145 -29.50 7.55 -2.93
N GLY A 146 -29.76 8.20 -4.07
CA GLY A 146 -30.34 7.54 -5.24
C GLY A 146 -29.42 6.46 -5.84
N VAL A 147 -28.09 6.66 -5.81
CA VAL A 147 -27.14 5.64 -6.24
C VAL A 147 -27.08 4.48 -5.25
N SER A 148 -27.28 4.71 -3.94
CA SER A 148 -27.35 3.61 -2.98
C SER A 148 -28.56 2.69 -3.22
N GLU A 149 -29.70 3.23 -3.63
CA GLU A 149 -30.88 2.47 -4.02
C GLU A 149 -30.60 1.60 -5.27
N GLN A 150 -29.90 2.16 -6.25
CA GLN A 150 -29.49 1.43 -7.46
C GLN A 150 -28.51 0.30 -7.17
N LEU A 151 -27.55 0.50 -6.23
CA LEU A 151 -26.65 -0.55 -5.77
C LEU A 151 -27.43 -1.72 -5.14
N GLU A 152 -28.43 -1.43 -4.32
CA GLU A 152 -29.30 -2.46 -3.73
C GLU A 152 -30.14 -3.19 -4.79
N GLU A 153 -30.70 -2.47 -5.75
CA GLU A 153 -31.49 -3.06 -6.86
C GLU A 153 -30.63 -3.96 -7.76
N ALA A 154 -29.35 -3.59 -7.96
CA ALA A 154 -28.38 -4.37 -8.75
C ALA A 154 -27.70 -5.49 -7.96
N ASP A 155 -27.99 -5.65 -6.65
CA ASP A 155 -27.31 -6.54 -5.70
C ASP A 155 -25.79 -6.32 -5.66
N LEU A 156 -25.36 -5.07 -5.85
CA LEU A 156 -23.96 -4.65 -5.77
C LEU A 156 -23.61 -4.13 -4.38
N THR A 157 -22.41 -4.46 -3.92
CA THR A 157 -21.83 -3.86 -2.71
C THR A 157 -20.74 -2.89 -3.11
N CYS A 158 -20.87 -1.61 -2.73
CA CYS A 158 -19.83 -0.63 -3.01
C CYS A 158 -18.77 -0.60 -1.89
N ILE A 159 -17.51 -0.81 -2.25
CA ILE A 159 -16.36 -0.67 -1.35
C ILE A 159 -15.74 0.72 -1.56
N VAL A 160 -15.84 1.59 -0.55
CA VAL A 160 -15.27 2.94 -0.59
C VAL A 160 -13.90 2.93 0.08
N GLN A 161 -12.84 2.85 -0.71
CA GLN A 161 -11.45 2.86 -0.23
C GLN A 161 -10.98 4.30 0.01
N VAL A 162 -10.58 4.61 1.23
CA VAL A 162 -10.03 5.92 1.62
C VAL A 162 -8.64 5.74 2.20
N ASP A 163 -7.62 6.21 1.49
CA ASP A 163 -6.22 6.08 1.92
C ASP A 163 -5.69 7.40 2.49
N GLN A 164 -4.62 7.29 3.30
CA GLN A 164 -3.88 8.42 3.88
C GLN A 164 -4.76 9.34 4.74
N LEU A 165 -5.60 8.77 5.59
CA LEU A 165 -6.44 9.53 6.54
C LEU A 165 -5.64 10.52 7.39
N GLU A 166 -4.36 10.21 7.67
CA GLU A 166 -3.45 11.09 8.39
C GLU A 166 -3.20 12.43 7.70
N ASP A 167 -3.34 12.51 6.37
CA ASP A 167 -3.14 13.77 5.65
C ASP A 167 -4.33 14.72 5.88
N ALA A 168 -5.56 14.23 5.89
CA ALA A 168 -6.74 14.99 6.32
C ALA A 168 -6.68 15.32 7.82
N ALA A 169 -6.19 14.39 8.63
CA ALA A 169 -6.10 14.54 10.08
C ALA A 169 -5.18 15.68 10.53
N ARG A 170 -4.30 16.21 9.70
CA ARG A 170 -3.48 17.40 9.99
C ARG A 170 -4.33 18.66 10.25
N ASN A 171 -5.53 18.74 9.66
CA ASN A 171 -6.46 19.84 9.84
C ASN A 171 -7.77 19.33 10.45
N THR A 172 -8.08 19.76 11.67
CA THR A 172 -9.26 19.30 12.41
C THR A 172 -10.56 19.50 11.65
N ARG A 173 -10.77 20.68 11.07
CA ARG A 173 -12.00 21.01 10.32
C ARG A 173 -12.16 20.15 9.06
N THR A 174 -11.07 19.94 8.31
CA THR A 174 -11.08 19.08 7.13
C THR A 174 -11.41 17.65 7.53
N PHE A 175 -10.78 17.16 8.60
CA PHE A 175 -10.99 15.81 9.08
C PHE A 175 -12.43 15.59 9.57
N GLU A 176 -12.98 16.52 10.33
CA GLU A 176 -14.39 16.48 10.76
C GLU A 176 -15.35 16.44 9.57
N GLN A 177 -15.09 17.22 8.52
CA GLN A 177 -15.91 17.21 7.30
C GLN A 177 -15.81 15.89 6.54
N LEU A 178 -14.60 15.34 6.43
CA LEU A 178 -14.37 14.02 5.84
C LEU A 178 -15.12 12.93 6.61
N LEU A 179 -14.93 12.87 7.93
CA LEU A 179 -15.57 11.86 8.77
C LEU A 179 -17.11 11.99 8.77
N ALA A 180 -17.64 13.22 8.75
CA ALA A 180 -19.08 13.45 8.65
C ALA A 180 -19.65 12.92 7.33
N GLY A 181 -18.93 13.16 6.23
CA GLY A 181 -19.32 12.65 4.91
C GLY A 181 -19.22 11.13 4.83
N LEU A 182 -18.14 10.53 5.34
CA LEU A 182 -17.96 9.07 5.39
C LEU A 182 -19.04 8.40 6.24
N GLN A 183 -19.34 8.97 7.41
CA GLN A 183 -20.42 8.43 8.25
C GLN A 183 -21.78 8.51 7.51
N SER A 184 -22.06 9.63 6.84
CA SER A 184 -23.29 9.77 6.06
C SER A 184 -23.39 8.76 4.92
N ILE A 185 -22.29 8.44 4.23
CA ILE A 185 -22.23 7.40 3.19
C ILE A 185 -22.45 6.01 3.81
N GLY A 186 -21.73 5.70 4.90
CA GLY A 186 -21.82 4.41 5.58
C GLY A 186 -23.16 4.14 6.28
N ASP A 187 -24.00 5.17 6.48
CA ASP A 187 -25.35 5.04 7.04
C ASP A 187 -26.42 4.74 5.96
N LEU A 188 -26.05 4.71 4.66
CA LEU A 188 -26.97 4.42 3.56
C LEU A 188 -27.16 2.92 3.35
N GLY A 189 -28.40 2.53 3.03
CA GLY A 189 -28.85 1.18 2.76
C GLY A 189 -29.96 0.74 3.72
N GLU A 190 -31.03 0.08 3.18
CA GLU A 190 -32.19 -0.34 3.96
C GLU A 190 -31.97 -1.67 4.67
N THR A 191 -31.33 -2.64 4.02
CA THR A 191 -31.17 -4.02 4.52
C THR A 191 -29.78 -4.31 5.07
N GLY A 192 -28.87 -3.35 4.95
CA GLY A 192 -27.46 -3.37 5.32
C GLY A 192 -26.75 -2.22 4.62
N PRO A 193 -25.48 -1.95 4.92
CA PRO A 193 -24.77 -0.87 4.25
C PRO A 193 -24.62 -1.15 2.75
N ALA A 194 -25.17 -0.28 1.89
CA ALA A 194 -24.88 -0.28 0.45
C ALA A 194 -23.41 0.07 0.19
N PHE A 195 -22.81 0.83 1.10
CA PHE A 195 -21.40 1.24 1.07
C PHE A 195 -20.63 0.68 2.25
N ILE A 196 -19.60 -0.09 2.00
CA ILE A 196 -18.62 -0.51 3.00
C ILE A 196 -17.41 0.42 2.92
N LEU A 197 -17.17 1.19 3.98
CA LEU A 197 -15.99 2.02 4.08
C LEU A 197 -14.77 1.13 4.36
N PHE A 198 -13.70 1.35 3.60
CA PHE A 198 -12.43 0.68 3.80
C PHE A 198 -11.34 1.75 4.00
N LEU A 199 -11.03 2.01 5.27
CA LEU A 199 -10.26 3.15 5.71
C LEU A 199 -8.81 2.76 6.03
N PHE A 200 -7.86 3.51 5.48
CA PHE A 200 -6.43 3.32 5.73
C PHE A 200 -5.82 4.56 6.39
N GLY A 201 -5.14 4.36 7.50
CA GLY A 201 -4.57 5.46 8.25
C GLY A 201 -3.45 5.06 9.19
N THR A 202 -2.97 6.05 9.95
CA THR A 202 -2.03 5.85 11.05
C THR A 202 -2.75 5.76 12.40
N PRO A 203 -2.09 5.27 13.48
CA PRO A 203 -2.67 5.25 14.82
C PRO A 203 -3.20 6.62 15.24
N GLU A 204 -2.48 7.70 14.94
CA GLU A 204 -2.90 9.06 15.27
C GLU A 204 -4.21 9.47 14.56
N ALA A 205 -4.41 9.00 13.32
CA ALA A 205 -5.66 9.23 12.60
C ALA A 205 -6.81 8.42 13.21
N ALA A 206 -6.55 7.19 13.66
CA ALA A 206 -7.55 6.35 14.33
C ALA A 206 -7.98 6.93 15.67
N ASP A 207 -7.04 7.40 16.50
CA ASP A 207 -7.33 8.07 17.77
C ASP A 207 -8.24 9.29 17.55
N ARG A 208 -7.98 10.06 16.50
CA ARG A 208 -8.83 11.21 16.15
C ARG A 208 -10.21 10.82 15.63
N ILE A 209 -10.36 9.67 14.95
CA ILE A 209 -11.69 9.14 14.61
C ILE A 209 -12.47 8.81 15.89
N ASP A 210 -11.82 8.16 16.84
CA ASP A 210 -12.41 7.81 18.14
C ASP A 210 -12.88 9.06 18.91
N GLU A 211 -12.07 10.13 18.91
CA GLU A 211 -12.39 11.39 19.56
C GLU A 211 -13.55 12.15 18.87
N LEU A 212 -13.53 12.24 17.55
CA LEU A 212 -14.43 13.12 16.79
C LEU A 212 -15.72 12.44 16.35
N ARG A 213 -15.72 11.12 16.13
CA ARG A 213 -16.82 10.34 15.54
C ARG A 213 -16.96 8.95 16.17
N GLN A 214 -17.32 8.90 17.44
CA GLN A 214 -17.47 7.63 18.17
C GLN A 214 -18.45 6.66 17.51
N THR A 215 -19.52 7.16 16.86
CA THR A 215 -20.48 6.33 16.13
C THR A 215 -19.84 5.64 14.93
N LEU A 216 -19.03 6.36 14.13
CA LEU A 216 -18.28 5.77 13.03
C LEU A 216 -17.23 4.79 13.55
N SER A 217 -16.48 5.19 14.57
CA SER A 217 -15.46 4.35 15.21
C SER A 217 -16.02 3.01 15.71
N SER A 218 -17.20 3.00 16.31
CA SER A 218 -17.83 1.77 16.81
C SER A 218 -18.24 0.77 15.73
N ARG A 219 -18.34 1.22 14.49
CA ARG A 219 -18.65 0.38 13.30
C ARG A 219 -17.42 -0.08 12.55
N LEU A 220 -16.22 0.43 12.91
CA LEU A 220 -14.97 0.02 12.29
C LEU A 220 -14.46 -1.29 12.90
N VAL A 221 -14.33 -2.30 12.08
CA VAL A 221 -13.71 -3.57 12.45
C VAL A 221 -12.24 -3.59 12.03
N ALA A 222 -11.47 -4.51 12.57
CA ALA A 222 -10.03 -4.65 12.34
C ALA A 222 -9.15 -3.43 12.70
N LYS A 223 -9.71 -2.37 13.30
CA LYS A 223 -8.99 -1.13 13.63
C LYS A 223 -7.81 -1.31 14.61
N ASN A 224 -7.81 -2.37 15.37
CA ASN A 224 -6.75 -2.71 16.33
C ASN A 224 -5.76 -3.76 15.76
N ARG A 225 -5.92 -4.15 14.49
CA ARG A 225 -5.03 -5.06 13.81
C ARG A 225 -3.93 -4.30 13.09
N SER A 226 -2.70 -4.54 13.49
CA SER A 226 -1.52 -4.10 12.73
C SER A 226 -1.26 -5.06 11.59
N LEU A 227 -0.66 -4.56 10.51
CA LEU A 227 -0.09 -5.42 9.48
C LEU A 227 1.10 -6.20 10.05
N GLU A 228 1.25 -7.43 9.61
CA GLU A 228 2.34 -8.30 10.05
C GLU A 228 3.70 -7.69 9.69
N ARG A 229 4.68 -7.95 10.55
CA ARG A 229 6.04 -7.49 10.34
C ARG A 229 6.85 -8.59 9.67
N PHE A 230 7.74 -8.19 8.78
CA PHE A 230 8.67 -9.12 8.17
C PHE A 230 9.69 -9.59 9.20
N GLY A 231 9.75 -10.89 9.39
CA GLY A 231 10.84 -11.59 10.07
C GLY A 231 11.87 -12.07 9.06
N PHE A 232 12.59 -13.12 9.45
CA PHE A 232 13.66 -13.69 8.60
C PHE A 232 13.08 -14.29 7.31
N ALA A 233 12.05 -15.12 7.41
CA ALA A 233 11.48 -15.84 6.26
C ALA A 233 10.89 -14.88 5.21
N GLU A 234 10.12 -13.88 5.65
CA GLU A 234 9.52 -12.89 4.76
C GLU A 234 10.58 -11.96 4.14
N THR A 235 11.67 -11.68 4.87
CA THR A 235 12.81 -10.90 4.36
C THR A 235 13.58 -11.69 3.32
N GLU A 236 13.84 -12.97 3.55
CA GLU A 236 14.48 -13.88 2.60
C GLU A 236 13.66 -14.01 1.32
N GLU A 237 12.35 -14.23 1.46
CA GLU A 237 11.42 -14.26 0.32
C GLU A 237 11.40 -12.93 -0.45
N LEU A 238 11.37 -11.78 0.25
CA LEU A 238 11.45 -10.46 -0.37
C LEU A 238 12.71 -10.34 -1.22
N ILE A 239 13.87 -10.71 -0.66
CA ILE A 239 15.17 -10.68 -1.37
C ILE A 239 15.10 -11.56 -2.60
N ALA A 240 14.68 -12.82 -2.47
CA ALA A 240 14.58 -13.77 -3.56
C ALA A 240 13.70 -13.27 -4.71
N ARG A 241 12.52 -12.71 -4.40
CA ARG A 241 11.59 -12.15 -5.39
C ARG A 241 12.17 -10.94 -6.12
N TRP A 242 12.84 -10.02 -5.42
CA TRP A 242 13.50 -8.88 -6.02
C TRP A 242 14.67 -9.27 -6.92
N LEU A 243 15.44 -10.29 -6.53
CA LEU A 243 16.55 -10.82 -7.33
C LEU A 243 16.05 -11.53 -8.58
N ALA A 244 15.00 -12.35 -8.48
CA ALA A 244 14.36 -12.98 -9.63
C ALA A 244 13.86 -11.92 -10.63
N TRP A 245 13.16 -10.88 -10.14
CA TRP A 245 12.75 -9.76 -10.99
C TRP A 245 13.93 -9.05 -11.66
N ALA A 246 15.01 -8.80 -10.91
CA ALA A 246 16.19 -8.12 -11.46
C ALA A 246 16.91 -8.97 -12.52
N ARG A 247 16.82 -10.30 -12.45
CA ARG A 247 17.36 -11.25 -13.42
C ARG A 247 16.39 -11.57 -14.58
N ASP A 248 15.16 -11.02 -14.55
CA ASP A 248 14.06 -11.37 -15.46
C ASP A 248 13.69 -12.87 -15.41
N GLU A 249 13.77 -13.44 -14.22
CA GLU A 249 13.44 -14.83 -13.94
C GLU A 249 12.10 -14.93 -13.21
N GLU A 250 11.44 -16.08 -13.32
CA GLU A 250 10.24 -16.36 -12.56
C GLU A 250 10.62 -16.84 -11.15
N TYR A 251 10.00 -16.23 -10.13
CA TYR A 251 10.19 -16.65 -8.75
C TYR A 251 9.43 -17.96 -8.50
N GLU A 252 10.14 -18.97 -8.00
CA GLU A 252 9.58 -20.22 -7.48
C GLU A 252 9.96 -20.40 -6.01
N GLU A 253 9.16 -21.17 -5.26
CA GLU A 253 9.48 -21.50 -3.87
C GLU A 253 10.84 -22.21 -3.79
N GLY A 254 11.73 -21.68 -2.94
CA GLY A 254 13.11 -22.17 -2.82
C GLY A 254 14.11 -21.45 -3.73
N TYR A 255 13.70 -20.37 -4.43
CA TYR A 255 14.63 -19.53 -5.15
C TYR A 255 15.69 -18.96 -4.19
N LEU A 256 16.95 -18.99 -4.60
CA LEU A 256 18.07 -18.62 -3.75
C LEU A 256 18.15 -17.10 -3.56
N SER A 257 18.51 -16.70 -2.35
CA SER A 257 18.72 -15.29 -1.99
C SER A 257 20.15 -14.79 -2.28
N ASP A 258 20.98 -15.61 -2.99
CA ASP A 258 22.34 -15.18 -3.37
C ASP A 258 22.32 -13.84 -4.14
N PRO A 259 23.16 -12.88 -3.77
CA PRO A 259 24.40 -13.02 -2.97
C PRO A 259 24.26 -12.82 -1.45
N TYR A 260 23.06 -12.72 -0.89
CA TYR A 260 22.86 -12.47 0.54
C TYR A 260 23.03 -13.75 1.36
N THR A 261 23.90 -13.71 2.36
CA THR A 261 24.03 -14.82 3.32
C THR A 261 22.94 -14.78 4.39
N ALA A 262 22.66 -15.90 5.03
CA ALA A 262 21.71 -15.95 6.14
C ALA A 262 22.10 -15.02 7.33
N PRO A 263 23.38 -14.83 7.71
CA PRO A 263 23.78 -13.79 8.66
C PRO A 263 23.44 -12.37 8.19
N ALA A 264 23.69 -12.03 6.91
CA ALA A 264 23.31 -10.73 6.36
C ALA A 264 21.81 -10.46 6.44
N ILE A 265 20.98 -11.47 6.12
CA ILE A 265 19.51 -11.36 6.23
C ILE A 265 19.09 -11.11 7.69
N ARG A 266 19.70 -11.77 8.67
CA ARG A 266 19.45 -11.50 10.10
C ARG A 266 19.81 -10.07 10.47
N THR A 267 20.96 -9.59 10.04
CA THR A 267 21.39 -8.20 10.26
C THR A 267 20.43 -7.20 9.65
N ILE A 268 19.90 -7.47 8.45
CA ILE A 268 18.85 -6.65 7.80
C ILE A 268 17.59 -6.61 8.66
N VAL A 269 17.10 -7.75 9.14
CA VAL A 269 15.93 -7.84 10.02
C VAL A 269 16.14 -7.05 11.30
N GLU A 270 17.29 -7.25 11.97
CA GLU A 270 17.63 -6.57 13.24
C GLU A 270 17.75 -5.06 13.10
N ARG A 271 18.26 -4.54 11.97
CA ARG A 271 18.40 -3.12 11.68
C ARG A 271 17.10 -2.48 11.18
N SER A 272 16.11 -3.29 10.78
CA SER A 272 14.81 -2.82 10.32
C SER A 272 13.82 -2.75 11.49
N ASP A 273 12.68 -2.06 11.26
CA ASP A 273 11.54 -2.11 12.17
C ASP A 273 10.51 -3.18 11.75
N GLY A 274 10.89 -4.06 10.82
CA GLY A 274 10.06 -5.11 10.25
C GLY A 274 8.98 -4.61 9.27
N THR A 275 8.90 -3.30 8.97
CA THR A 275 7.99 -2.85 7.91
C THR A 275 8.58 -3.16 6.53
N PRO A 276 7.74 -3.50 5.53
CA PRO A 276 8.21 -3.77 4.17
C PRO A 276 9.12 -2.67 3.60
N ARG A 277 8.80 -1.39 3.88
CA ARG A 277 9.62 -0.25 3.47
C ARG A 277 11.00 -0.26 4.15
N SER A 278 11.04 -0.46 5.47
CA SER A 278 12.29 -0.46 6.22
C SER A 278 13.18 -1.64 5.82
N VAL A 279 12.59 -2.83 5.70
CA VAL A 279 13.31 -4.03 5.25
C VAL A 279 13.89 -3.82 3.85
N ARG A 280 13.09 -3.33 2.90
CA ARG A 280 13.54 -3.02 1.54
C ARG A 280 14.70 -2.00 1.53
N GLN A 281 14.62 -0.96 2.35
CA GLN A 281 15.70 0.02 2.48
C GLN A 281 16.99 -0.61 3.01
N GLN A 282 16.89 -1.49 4.02
CA GLN A 282 18.06 -2.22 4.52
C GLN A 282 18.64 -3.18 3.46
N CYS A 283 17.78 -3.88 2.68
CA CYS A 283 18.23 -4.69 1.56
C CYS A 283 18.97 -3.85 0.50
N TYR A 284 18.49 -2.65 0.19
CA TYR A 284 19.15 -1.74 -0.73
C TYR A 284 20.50 -1.25 -0.21
N HIS A 285 20.59 -0.90 1.10
CA HIS A 285 21.87 -0.55 1.72
C HIS A 285 22.87 -1.70 1.66
N ALA A 286 22.43 -2.93 1.96
CA ALA A 286 23.26 -4.12 1.86
C ALA A 286 23.72 -4.40 0.42
N TYR A 287 22.85 -4.24 -0.58
CA TYR A 287 23.22 -4.32 -2.00
C TYR A 287 24.32 -3.32 -2.37
N ARG A 288 24.18 -2.07 -1.94
CA ARG A 288 25.21 -1.04 -2.18
C ARG A 288 26.53 -1.35 -1.48
N ALA A 289 26.48 -1.93 -0.28
CA ALA A 289 27.68 -2.39 0.44
C ALA A 289 28.38 -3.50 -0.34
N GLY A 290 27.63 -4.48 -0.87
CA GLY A 290 28.17 -5.52 -1.75
C GLY A 290 28.83 -4.98 -3.02
N ALA A 291 28.22 -3.96 -3.66
CA ALA A 291 28.83 -3.32 -4.83
C ALA A 291 30.15 -2.61 -4.51
N ARG A 292 30.28 -1.99 -3.32
CA ARG A 292 31.52 -1.37 -2.86
C ARG A 292 32.59 -2.43 -2.56
N GLN A 293 32.22 -3.49 -1.83
CA GLN A 293 33.11 -4.61 -1.57
C GLN A 293 33.64 -5.22 -2.87
N PHE A 294 32.77 -5.42 -3.85
CA PHE A 294 33.15 -5.93 -5.17
C PHE A 294 34.12 -5.00 -5.91
N ALA A 295 33.98 -3.68 -5.78
CA ALA A 295 34.91 -2.69 -6.35
C ALA A 295 36.31 -2.79 -5.72
N ASP A 296 36.40 -3.21 -4.46
CA ASP A 296 37.65 -3.42 -3.73
C ASP A 296 38.23 -4.86 -3.93
N ASP A 297 37.68 -5.64 -4.90
CA ASP A 297 38.07 -7.01 -5.23
C ASP A 297 37.89 -8.04 -4.06
N GLU A 298 36.98 -7.76 -3.13
CA GLU A 298 36.71 -8.60 -1.96
C GLU A 298 35.56 -9.63 -2.14
N GLY A 299 35.09 -9.80 -3.38
CA GLY A 299 34.07 -10.83 -3.72
C GLY A 299 32.67 -10.28 -3.93
N ILE A 300 31.73 -11.18 -4.23
CA ILE A 300 30.35 -10.83 -4.62
C ILE A 300 29.32 -11.08 -3.50
N GLU A 301 29.70 -11.84 -2.47
CA GLU A 301 28.81 -12.25 -1.39
C GLU A 301 28.53 -11.09 -0.43
N ILE A 302 27.26 -10.91 -0.06
CA ILE A 302 26.84 -9.94 0.94
C ILE A 302 26.71 -10.67 2.28
N SER A 303 27.70 -10.50 3.14
CA SER A 303 27.73 -11.03 4.51
C SER A 303 27.29 -9.93 5.52
N ASP A 304 27.13 -10.31 6.77
CA ASP A 304 26.97 -9.37 7.88
C ASP A 304 28.19 -8.45 8.02
N GLU A 305 29.41 -8.97 7.83
CA GLU A 305 30.66 -8.18 7.82
C GLU A 305 30.66 -7.16 6.68
N THR A 306 30.16 -7.53 5.48
CA THR A 306 29.97 -6.59 4.36
C THR A 306 29.09 -5.43 4.76
N ILE A 307 27.94 -5.71 5.41
CA ILE A 307 27.00 -4.69 5.86
C ILE A 307 27.62 -3.81 6.96
N GLU A 308 28.40 -4.38 7.86
CA GLU A 308 29.04 -3.63 8.94
C GLU A 308 30.14 -2.67 8.43
N THR A 309 30.87 -3.10 7.42
CA THR A 309 32.05 -2.37 6.91
C THR A 309 31.68 -1.33 5.86
N TYR A 310 30.73 -1.63 4.96
CA TYR A 310 30.46 -0.83 3.75
C TYR A 310 29.08 -0.15 3.69
N ALA A 311 28.12 -0.49 4.58
CA ALA A 311 26.76 0.08 4.55
C ALA A 311 26.56 1.41 5.27
#